data_90d395aa7ad04dbf60b6017a6fa9e26c
#
_entry.id   90d395aa7ad04dbf60b6017a6fa9e26c
#
_cell.length_a   1.000
_cell.length_b   1.000
_cell.length_c   1.000
_cell.angle_alpha   90.00
_cell.angle_beta   90.00
_cell.angle_gamma   90.00
#
_symmetry.space_group_name_H-M   'P 1'
#
loop_
_entity.id
_entity.type
_entity.pdbx_description
1 polymer ?
#
loop_
_entity_poly.entity_id
_entity_poly.type
_entity_poly.pdbx_seq_one_letter_code
_entity_poly.pdbx_strand_id
1 'polypeptide(L)'
;MFKCVGMRDVTRTLIRDWNACDLMNKRCIVHYRGRVQGVGFRFTAVRQSKGLSVHGYVKNESDGSVLMDVEGGTADVAELLRRIEMEMSGNIDSINLDERQPQNRDGGLVIRY
;
A
#
# COMPACT_ATOMS: atom_id res chain seq x y z
N MET A 1 -15.70 0.99 9.24
CA MET A 1 -15.38 0.47 9.24
C MET A 1 -14.24 -0.26 9.38
N PHE A 2 -13.27 -0.16 8.64
CA PHE A 2 -12.13 -0.89 8.82
C PHE A 2 -11.28 -0.35 9.89
N LYS A 3 -10.68 -1.25 10.67
CA LYS A 3 -9.79 -0.82 11.62
C LYS A 3 -8.47 -1.15 11.17
N CYS A 4 -7.51 -0.35 11.35
CA CYS A 4 -6.15 -0.57 10.99
C CYS A 4 -5.47 -1.29 12.12
N VAL A 5 -5.48 -2.57 12.09
CA VAL A 5 -4.96 -3.32 13.19
C VAL A 5 -3.57 -3.87 12.98
N GLY A 6 -2.95 -3.56 11.88
CA GLY A 6 -1.57 -3.91 11.71
C GLY A 6 -1.27 -5.38 11.53
N MET A 7 -2.20 -6.14 11.01
CA MET A 7 -1.99 -7.55 10.77
C MET A 7 -2.15 -7.85 9.31
N ARG A 8 -1.35 -8.78 8.81
CA ARG A 8 -1.40 -9.10 7.38
C ARG A 8 -2.75 -9.61 6.95
N ASP A 9 -3.42 -10.35 7.81
CA ASP A 9 -4.72 -10.88 7.45
C ASP A 9 -5.74 -9.78 7.23
N VAL A 10 -5.57 -8.66 7.91
CA VAL A 10 -6.48 -7.53 7.73
C VAL A 10 -6.38 -6.99 6.31
N THR A 11 -5.17 -6.90 5.78
CA THR A 11 -5.01 -6.44 4.41
C THR A 11 -5.75 -7.34 3.45
N ARG A 12 -5.64 -8.65 3.63
CA ARG A 12 -6.32 -9.60 2.77
C ARG A 12 -7.83 -9.45 2.86
N THR A 13 -8.35 -9.22 4.06
CA THR A 13 -9.77 -9.01 4.24
C THR A 13 -10.24 -7.75 3.55
N LEU A 14 -9.48 -6.67 3.67
CA LEU A 14 -9.83 -5.42 3.02
C LEU A 14 -9.87 -5.57 1.51
N ILE A 15 -8.93 -6.33 0.95
CA ILE A 15 -8.92 -6.57 -0.49
C ILE A 15 -10.22 -7.22 -0.93
N ARG A 16 -10.70 -8.20 -0.18
CA ARG A 16 -11.95 -8.85 -0.53
C ARG A 16 -13.12 -7.89 -0.47
N ASP A 17 -13.16 -7.08 0.57
CA ASP A 17 -14.25 -6.14 0.73
C ASP A 17 -14.26 -5.11 -0.38
N TRP A 18 -13.08 -4.64 -0.77
CA TRP A 18 -12.99 -3.65 -1.82
C TRP A 18 -13.48 -4.19 -3.15
N ASN A 19 -13.23 -5.46 -3.41
CA ASN A 19 -13.60 -6.04 -4.69
C ASN A 19 -15.09 -6.24 -4.84
N ALA A 20 -15.84 -6.09 -3.78
CA ALA A 20 -17.23 -6.49 -3.82
C ALA A 20 -18.06 -5.61 -4.73
N CYS A 21 -17.91 -4.30 -4.70
CA CYS A 21 -18.81 -3.48 -5.46
C CYS A 21 -18.30 -2.10 -5.80
N ASP A 22 -17.05 -1.81 -5.52
CA ASP A 22 -16.59 -0.44 -5.69
C ASP A 22 -15.80 -0.31 -6.98
N LEU A 23 -16.37 0.39 -7.95
CA LEU A 23 -15.73 0.63 -9.22
C LEU A 23 -14.98 1.96 -9.25
N MET A 24 -15.02 2.71 -8.16
CA MET A 24 -14.37 4.01 -8.12
C MET A 24 -12.96 3.88 -7.63
N ASN A 25 -12.20 4.95 -7.78
CA ASN A 25 -10.84 4.97 -7.29
C ASN A 25 -10.82 4.89 -5.77
N LYS A 26 -9.77 4.30 -5.25
CA LYS A 26 -9.51 4.21 -3.83
C LYS A 26 -8.17 4.86 -3.54
N ARG A 27 -8.07 5.47 -2.39
CA ARG A 27 -6.80 5.99 -1.90
C ARG A 27 -6.62 5.52 -0.47
N CYS A 28 -5.42 5.06 -0.16
CA CYS A 28 -5.12 4.69 1.21
C CYS A 28 -3.70 5.10 1.57
N ILE A 29 -3.51 5.34 2.86
CA ILE A 29 -2.20 5.58 3.42
C ILE A 29 -1.86 4.35 4.24
N VAL A 30 -0.75 3.72 3.91
CA VAL A 30 -0.37 2.45 4.50
C VAL A 30 0.95 2.65 5.22
N HIS A 31 1.00 2.24 6.49
CA HIS A 31 2.24 2.25 7.25
C HIS A 31 2.68 0.81 7.43
N TYR A 32 3.90 0.53 6.99
CA TYR A 32 4.51 -0.78 7.16
C TYR A 32 5.55 -0.68 8.26
N ARG A 33 5.47 -1.56 9.25
CA ARG A 33 6.39 -1.57 10.36
C ARG A 33 7.11 -2.90 10.41
N GLY A 34 8.32 -2.88 10.91
CA GLY A 34 9.16 -4.06 10.98
C GLY A 34 10.52 -3.73 10.41
N ARG A 35 11.17 -4.72 9.83
CA ARG A 35 12.45 -4.50 9.19
C ARG A 35 12.22 -4.07 7.77
N VAL A 36 11.75 -2.82 7.61
CA VAL A 36 11.30 -2.34 6.31
C VAL A 36 12.19 -1.26 5.72
N GLN A 37 13.04 -0.62 6.51
CA GLN A 37 13.99 0.35 5.97
C GLN A 37 15.34 -0.33 5.75
N GLY A 38 16.06 0.11 4.71
CA GLY A 38 17.36 -0.44 4.44
C GLY A 38 17.36 -1.79 3.76
N VAL A 39 16.19 -2.26 3.32
CA VAL A 39 16.07 -3.56 2.67
C VAL A 39 15.45 -3.45 1.27
N GLY A 40 15.41 -2.22 0.72
CA GLY A 40 14.87 -2.04 -0.62
C GLY A 40 13.36 -2.02 -0.69
N PHE A 41 12.69 -1.71 0.41
CA PHE A 41 11.23 -1.77 0.46
C PHE A 41 10.60 -0.79 -0.54
N ARG A 42 11.07 0.48 -0.53
CA ARG A 42 10.50 1.48 -1.45
C ARG A 42 10.69 1.08 -2.90
N PHE A 43 11.85 0.55 -3.21
CA PHE A 43 12.18 0.07 -4.54
C PHE A 43 11.27 -1.07 -4.93
N THR A 44 11.06 -2.00 -4.01
CA THR A 44 10.18 -3.14 -4.25
C THR A 44 8.75 -2.68 -4.50
N ALA A 45 8.27 -1.71 -3.72
CA ALA A 45 6.91 -1.22 -3.90
C ALA A 45 6.73 -0.62 -5.29
N VAL A 46 7.68 0.19 -5.73
CA VAL A 46 7.59 0.79 -7.05
C VAL A 46 7.66 -0.29 -8.12
N ARG A 47 8.55 -1.27 -7.97
CA ARG A 47 8.65 -2.35 -8.94
C ARG A 47 7.36 -3.15 -9.03
N GLN A 48 6.73 -3.41 -7.89
CA GLN A 48 5.49 -4.18 -7.87
C GLN A 48 4.32 -3.40 -8.45
N SER A 49 4.43 -2.09 -8.54
CA SER A 49 3.37 -1.28 -9.12
C SER A 49 3.33 -1.32 -10.63
N LYS A 50 4.32 -1.92 -11.25
CA LYS A 50 4.39 -1.95 -12.71
C LYS A 50 3.19 -2.68 -13.29
N GLY A 51 2.59 -2.09 -14.31
CA GLY A 51 1.42 -2.66 -14.95
C GLY A 51 0.12 -2.34 -14.25
N LEU A 52 0.18 -1.66 -13.11
CA LEU A 52 -1.02 -1.29 -12.36
C LEU A 52 -1.27 0.20 -12.51
N SER A 53 -2.53 0.56 -12.50
CA SER A 53 -2.94 1.96 -12.60
C SER A 53 -3.03 2.54 -11.19
N VAL A 54 -1.88 2.81 -10.60
CA VAL A 54 -1.79 3.35 -9.25
C VAL A 54 -0.84 4.54 -9.25
N HIS A 55 -1.07 5.47 -8.32
CA HIS A 55 -0.35 6.73 -8.25
C HIS A 55 -0.09 7.08 -6.80
N GLY A 56 0.98 7.80 -6.57
CA GLY A 56 1.29 8.23 -5.22
C GLY A 56 2.77 8.11 -4.93
N TYR A 57 3.12 7.83 -3.69
CA TYR A 57 4.53 7.78 -3.31
C TYR A 57 4.72 6.82 -2.15
N VAL A 58 5.98 6.42 -1.97
CA VAL A 58 6.39 5.61 -0.85
C VAL A 58 7.64 6.24 -0.27
N LYS A 59 7.69 6.39 1.05
CA LYS A 59 8.82 7.05 1.69
C LYS A 59 9.10 6.43 3.04
N ASN A 60 10.34 6.58 3.50
CA ASN A 60 10.73 6.18 4.83
C ASN A 60 10.31 7.25 5.83
N GLU A 61 9.87 6.81 7.00
CA GLU A 61 9.54 7.72 8.09
C GLU A 61 10.63 7.70 9.13
N SER A 62 10.68 8.74 9.94
CA SER A 62 11.74 8.87 10.95
C SER A 62 11.62 7.82 12.05
N ASP A 63 10.45 7.23 12.22
CA ASP A 63 10.25 6.21 13.27
C ASP A 63 10.62 4.80 12.80
N GLY A 64 11.19 4.67 11.61
CA GLY A 64 11.59 3.37 11.09
C GLY A 64 10.55 2.69 10.23
N SER A 65 9.37 3.24 10.15
CA SER A 65 8.33 2.67 9.29
C SER A 65 8.47 3.18 7.86
N VAL A 66 7.73 2.55 6.94
CA VAL A 66 7.62 3.00 5.57
C VAL A 66 6.16 3.41 5.36
N LEU A 67 5.97 4.59 4.79
CA LEU A 67 4.64 5.10 4.50
C LEU A 67 4.42 5.07 2.99
N MET A 68 3.28 4.54 2.59
CA MET A 68 2.88 4.54 1.19
C MET A 68 1.53 5.21 1.08
N ASP A 69 1.45 6.27 0.27
CA ASP A 69 0.19 6.94 -0.05
C ASP A 69 -0.11 6.57 -1.49
N VAL A 70 -1.11 5.74 -1.69
CA VAL A 70 -1.40 5.19 -3.01
C VAL A 70 -2.87 5.34 -3.33
N GLU A 71 -3.14 5.67 -4.58
CA GLU A 71 -4.51 5.71 -5.08
C GLU A 71 -4.56 5.15 -6.50
N GLY A 72 -5.75 4.75 -6.91
CA GLY A 72 -5.93 4.20 -8.24
C GLY A 72 -7.20 3.37 -8.28
N GLY A 73 -7.33 2.56 -9.31
CA GLY A 73 -8.46 1.66 -9.40
C GLY A 73 -8.47 0.71 -8.22
N THR A 74 -9.65 0.42 -7.72
CA THR A 74 -9.78 -0.41 -6.53
C THR A 74 -9.04 -1.73 -6.67
N ALA A 75 -9.22 -2.39 -7.80
CA ALA A 75 -8.56 -3.67 -8.01
C ALA A 75 -7.04 -3.53 -8.11
N ASP A 76 -6.57 -2.44 -8.73
CA ASP A 76 -5.14 -2.23 -8.88
C ASP A 76 -4.47 -1.91 -7.55
N VAL A 77 -5.13 -1.10 -6.72
CA VAL A 77 -4.59 -0.81 -5.40
C VAL A 77 -4.53 -2.09 -4.57
N ALA A 78 -5.60 -2.89 -4.61
CA ALA A 78 -5.62 -4.15 -3.88
C ALA A 78 -4.52 -5.08 -4.35
N GLU A 79 -4.31 -5.16 -5.66
CA GLU A 79 -3.28 -6.03 -6.20
C GLU A 79 -1.89 -5.57 -5.78
N LEU A 80 -1.64 -4.27 -5.76
CA LEU A 80 -0.36 -3.76 -5.31
C LEU A 80 -0.10 -4.13 -3.85
N LEU A 81 -1.11 -3.94 -3.00
CA LEU A 81 -0.95 -4.30 -1.59
C LEU A 81 -0.64 -5.77 -1.43
N ARG A 82 -1.30 -6.61 -2.20
CA ARG A 82 -1.06 -8.05 -2.15
C ARG A 82 0.37 -8.39 -2.58
N ARG A 83 0.84 -7.78 -3.67
CA ARG A 83 2.18 -8.05 -4.18
C ARG A 83 3.25 -7.64 -3.18
N ILE A 84 3.07 -6.47 -2.56
CA ILE A 84 4.06 -5.99 -1.60
C ILE A 84 4.08 -6.90 -0.38
N GLU A 85 2.91 -7.27 0.11
CA GLU A 85 2.85 -8.14 1.28
C GLU A 85 3.51 -9.47 0.99
N MET A 86 3.27 -10.05 -0.17
CA MET A 86 3.89 -11.32 -0.50
C MET A 86 5.40 -11.20 -0.64
N GLU A 87 5.85 -10.14 -1.29
CA GLU A 87 7.27 -9.99 -1.57
C GLU A 87 8.06 -9.71 -0.30
N MET A 88 7.48 -8.97 0.63
CA MET A 88 8.18 -8.51 1.82
C MET A 88 7.66 -9.17 3.09
N SER A 89 7.02 -10.33 2.97
CA SER A 89 6.35 -10.95 4.12
C SER A 89 7.30 -11.23 5.29
N GLY A 90 8.55 -11.53 5.01
CA GLY A 90 9.51 -11.80 6.08
C GLY A 90 10.00 -10.56 6.78
N ASN A 91 9.70 -9.39 6.25
CA ASN A 91 10.19 -8.13 6.80
C ASN A 91 9.12 -7.32 7.49
N ILE A 92 7.85 -7.59 7.21
CA ILE A 92 6.75 -6.79 7.72
C ILE A 92 6.23 -7.41 9.00
N ASP A 93 6.24 -6.61 10.07
CA ASP A 93 5.67 -7.04 11.35
C ASP A 93 4.21 -6.62 11.46
N SER A 94 3.87 -5.44 10.97
CA SER A 94 2.50 -4.97 11.06
C SER A 94 2.23 -3.99 9.93
N ILE A 95 0.95 -3.86 9.59
CA ILE A 95 0.47 -2.97 8.54
C ILE A 95 -0.72 -2.20 9.08
N ASN A 96 -0.64 -0.87 9.02
CA ASN A 96 -1.76 0.00 9.33
C ASN A 96 -2.25 0.63 8.04
N LEU A 97 -3.52 0.50 7.75
CA LEU A 97 -4.09 1.00 6.51
C LEU A 97 -5.22 1.96 6.83
N ASP A 98 -5.17 3.14 6.21
CA ASP A 98 -6.12 4.21 6.42
C ASP A 98 -6.69 4.62 5.08
N GLU A 99 -7.98 4.50 4.90
CA GLU A 99 -8.60 4.88 3.64
C GLU A 99 -8.82 6.40 3.63
N ARG A 100 -8.54 7.02 2.47
CA ARG A 100 -8.66 8.47 2.31
C ARG A 100 -9.42 8.77 1.03
N GLN A 101 -9.81 10.03 0.87
CA GLN A 101 -10.43 10.48 -0.35
C GLN A 101 -9.42 10.52 -1.47
N PRO A 102 -9.75 10.01 -2.65
CA PRO A 102 -8.84 10.11 -3.80
C PRO A 102 -8.59 11.56 -4.18
N GLN A 103 -7.38 11.81 -4.66
CA GLN A 103 -6.97 13.14 -5.10
C GLN A 103 -6.82 13.22 -6.60
N ASN A 104 -7.10 12.13 -7.31
CA ASN A 104 -7.04 12.06 -8.78
C ASN A 104 -5.65 12.40 -9.28
N ARG A 105 -4.63 11.88 -8.59
CA ARG A 105 -3.25 12.07 -9.00
C ARG A 105 -2.93 11.19 -10.20
N ASP A 106 -1.83 11.53 -10.87
CA ASP A 106 -1.32 10.69 -11.95
C ASP A 106 0.19 10.57 -11.75
N GLY A 107 0.87 9.96 -12.73
CA GLY A 107 2.32 9.86 -12.68
C GLY A 107 2.87 8.59 -12.08
N GLY A 108 2.02 7.67 -11.67
CA GLY A 108 2.48 6.40 -11.13
C GLY A 108 2.92 6.48 -9.69
N LEU A 109 3.52 5.41 -9.21
CA LEU A 109 4.04 5.34 -7.84
C LEU A 109 5.52 5.66 -7.85
N VAL A 110 5.93 6.60 -7.02
CA VAL A 110 7.32 7.06 -7.02
C VAL A 110 7.90 6.96 -5.61
N ILE A 111 9.22 6.97 -5.54
CA ILE A 111 9.92 7.01 -4.27
C ILE A 111 10.09 8.46 -3.86
N ARG A 112 9.78 8.74 -2.59
CA ARG A 112 9.97 10.07 -2.05
C ARG A 112 10.97 9.97 -0.91
N TYR A 113 11.83 10.98 -0.83
CA TYR A 113 12.88 11.02 0.18
C TYR A 113 12.63 12.09 1.26
#